data_39722cad0d288bc5c8e105a67495f0a8
#
_entry.id   39722cad0d288bc5c8e105a67495f0a8
#
_cell.length_a   1.000
_cell.length_b   1.000
_cell.length_c   1.000
_cell.angle_alpha   90.00
_cell.angle_beta   90.00
_cell.angle_gamma   90.00
#
_symmetry.space_group_name_H-M   'P 1'
#
loop_
_entity.id
_entity.type
_entity.pdbx_description
1 polymer ?
#
loop_
_entity_poly.entity_id
_entity_poly.type
_entity_poly.pdbx_seq_one_letter_code
_entity_poly.pdbx_strand_id
1 'polypeptide(L)'
;MSFDFKKEYREFYLPKAKPEIVTVPRANYIAVRGRGDPNEENGAYQRAIGVLYAVAYTLKMSKRAGHEIEGFFDYVVPPLEGFWQMPDTETIDYGRKSDFRWISVLRLPDFVTKADFDWAVEAAAKKKKLDCSAAEFLTVDEGLCVQIMHVGSFDDEPESVARMDAFLRENGYENDLNDVRLHHEIYLSDPRRVAAEKRKTVIRHPIKKA
;
A
#
# COMPACT_ATOMS: atom_id res chain seq x y z
N MET A 1 -3.56 -2.97 24.81
CA MET A 1 -3.04 -3.73 23.62
C MET A 1 -3.03 -2.75 22.45
N SER A 2 -1.94 -2.64 21.69
CA SER A 2 -1.89 -1.72 20.55
C SER A 2 -2.86 -2.16 19.46
N PHE A 3 -3.55 -1.24 18.82
CA PHE A 3 -4.41 -1.50 17.67
C PHE A 3 -3.56 -2.03 16.49
N ASP A 4 -3.93 -3.15 15.89
CA ASP A 4 -3.23 -3.75 14.76
C ASP A 4 -4.18 -3.86 13.57
N PHE A 5 -3.96 -3.05 12.54
CA PHE A 5 -4.80 -2.98 11.34
C PHE A 5 -5.03 -4.36 10.69
N LYS A 6 -4.03 -5.22 10.68
CA LYS A 6 -4.17 -6.58 10.12
C LYS A 6 -5.14 -7.46 10.91
N LYS A 7 -5.29 -7.19 12.22
CA LYS A 7 -6.17 -7.96 13.09
C LYS A 7 -7.58 -7.40 13.11
N GLU A 8 -7.70 -6.07 13.11
CA GLU A 8 -8.98 -5.35 13.20
C GLU A 8 -9.70 -5.33 11.83
N TYR A 9 -8.96 -5.22 10.73
CA TYR A 9 -9.50 -5.20 9.36
C TYR A 9 -9.07 -6.45 8.57
N ARG A 10 -9.36 -7.62 9.13
CA ARG A 10 -8.94 -8.92 8.56
C ARG A 10 -9.42 -9.12 7.13
N GLU A 11 -10.61 -8.65 6.81
CA GLU A 11 -11.22 -8.71 5.49
C GLU A 11 -10.37 -8.00 4.42
N PHE A 12 -9.61 -6.96 4.80
CA PHE A 12 -8.78 -6.21 3.85
C PHE A 12 -7.31 -6.66 3.84
N TYR A 13 -6.81 -7.19 4.98
CA TYR A 13 -5.39 -7.53 5.14
C TYR A 13 -5.10 -9.03 5.14
N LEU A 14 -6.10 -9.88 5.40
CA LEU A 14 -5.91 -11.32 5.50
C LEU A 14 -6.97 -12.10 4.69
N PRO A 15 -7.15 -11.76 3.39
CA PRO A 15 -8.05 -12.52 2.53
C PRO A 15 -7.61 -13.98 2.38
N LYS A 16 -8.46 -14.80 1.80
CA LYS A 16 -8.12 -16.19 1.48
C LYS A 16 -7.22 -16.26 0.24
N ALA A 17 -6.57 -17.42 0.05
CA ALA A 17 -5.83 -17.72 -1.18
C ALA A 17 -6.75 -18.12 -2.36
N LYS A 18 -7.96 -17.55 -2.41
CA LYS A 18 -8.93 -17.62 -3.50
C LYS A 18 -9.55 -16.26 -3.69
N PRO A 19 -9.90 -15.87 -4.93
CA PRO A 19 -10.50 -14.57 -5.18
C PRO A 19 -11.78 -14.36 -4.37
N GLU A 20 -11.97 -13.13 -3.90
CA GLU A 20 -13.20 -12.69 -3.24
C GLU A 20 -13.49 -11.22 -3.57
N ILE A 21 -14.78 -10.87 -3.64
CA ILE A 21 -15.21 -9.48 -3.83
C ILE A 21 -15.29 -8.81 -2.48
N VAL A 22 -14.81 -7.57 -2.40
CA VAL A 22 -14.81 -6.75 -1.19
C VAL A 22 -15.12 -5.30 -1.54
N THR A 23 -15.79 -4.58 -0.63
CA THR A 23 -15.93 -3.12 -0.73
C THR A 23 -14.99 -2.47 0.26
N VAL A 24 -13.95 -1.82 -0.26
CA VAL A 24 -12.91 -1.18 0.56
C VAL A 24 -13.35 0.26 0.85
N PRO A 25 -13.45 0.64 2.13
CA PRO A 25 -13.82 2.00 2.49
C PRO A 25 -12.70 2.98 2.16
N ARG A 26 -13.08 4.23 2.02
CA ARG A 26 -12.15 5.35 1.89
C ARG A 26 -11.16 5.35 3.07
N ALA A 27 -9.87 5.54 2.77
CA ALA A 27 -8.82 5.58 3.77
C ALA A 27 -7.77 6.66 3.44
N ASN A 28 -7.06 7.11 4.48
CA ASN A 28 -5.97 8.07 4.36
C ASN A 28 -4.62 7.37 4.47
N TYR A 29 -3.64 7.88 3.76
CA TYR A 29 -2.29 7.32 3.67
C TYR A 29 -1.23 8.41 3.72
N ILE A 30 -0.05 8.04 4.24
CA ILE A 30 1.20 8.69 3.86
C ILE A 30 1.58 8.11 2.51
N ALA A 31 1.87 8.92 1.51
CA ALA A 31 2.21 8.46 0.17
C ALA A 31 3.48 9.11 -0.34
N VAL A 32 4.23 8.38 -1.18
CA VAL A 32 5.32 8.90 -2.00
C VAL A 32 5.18 8.32 -3.39
N ARG A 33 5.18 9.18 -4.41
CA ARG A 33 5.10 8.78 -5.82
C ARG A 33 6.47 8.66 -6.43
N GLY A 34 6.60 7.73 -7.36
CA GLY A 34 7.82 7.57 -8.12
C GLY A 34 7.67 6.67 -9.34
N ARG A 35 8.80 6.39 -9.98
CA ARG A 35 8.90 5.52 -11.15
C ARG A 35 10.23 4.76 -11.15
N GLY A 36 10.28 3.68 -11.91
CA GLY A 36 11.47 2.85 -12.08
C GLY A 36 11.40 1.53 -11.31
N ASP A 37 12.45 0.74 -11.46
CA ASP A 37 12.55 -0.59 -10.88
C ASP A 37 12.62 -0.51 -9.33
N PRO A 38 11.68 -1.14 -8.61
CA PRO A 38 11.71 -1.17 -7.14
C PRO A 38 12.89 -1.96 -6.56
N ASN A 39 13.56 -2.78 -7.37
CA ASN A 39 14.71 -3.57 -6.95
C ASN A 39 16.06 -2.82 -7.12
N GLU A 40 16.05 -1.61 -7.71
CA GLU A 40 17.26 -0.82 -7.86
C GLU A 40 17.88 -0.51 -6.50
N GLU A 41 19.14 -0.90 -6.32
CA GLU A 41 19.86 -0.66 -5.08
C GLU A 41 20.04 0.85 -4.85
N ASN A 42 19.67 1.34 -3.67
CA ASN A 42 19.62 2.76 -3.32
C ASN A 42 18.73 3.59 -4.28
N GLY A 43 17.82 2.92 -4.98
CA GLY A 43 16.92 3.51 -5.96
C GLY A 43 15.83 4.40 -5.35
N ALA A 44 15.01 4.98 -6.22
CA ALA A 44 13.93 5.88 -5.81
C ALA A 44 12.92 5.20 -4.88
N TYR A 45 12.59 3.93 -5.14
CA TYR A 45 11.63 3.16 -4.33
C TYR A 45 12.13 2.95 -2.89
N GLN A 46 13.40 2.58 -2.70
CA GLN A 46 13.98 2.40 -1.37
C GLN A 46 14.03 3.72 -0.57
N ARG A 47 14.35 4.84 -1.26
CA ARG A 47 14.31 6.17 -0.63
C ARG A 47 12.89 6.56 -0.21
N ALA A 48 11.89 6.29 -1.06
CA ALA A 48 10.48 6.52 -0.74
C ALA A 48 10.04 5.76 0.52
N ILE A 49 10.39 4.47 0.64
CA ILE A 49 10.12 3.66 1.83
C ILE A 49 10.74 4.32 3.08
N GLY A 50 11.98 4.82 2.97
CA GLY A 50 12.65 5.55 4.06
C GLY A 50 11.86 6.77 4.55
N VAL A 51 11.33 7.56 3.61
CA VAL A 51 10.47 8.73 3.90
C VAL A 51 9.17 8.30 4.57
N LEU A 52 8.48 7.30 4.02
CA LEU A 52 7.21 6.80 4.57
C LEU A 52 7.35 6.39 6.04
N TYR A 53 8.34 5.57 6.35
CA TYR A 53 8.55 5.11 7.73
C TYR A 53 9.05 6.23 8.65
N ALA A 54 9.84 7.19 8.17
CA ALA A 54 10.24 8.34 8.97
C ALA A 54 9.03 9.15 9.44
N VAL A 55 8.09 9.45 8.54
CA VAL A 55 6.85 10.18 8.86
C VAL A 55 5.93 9.34 9.74
N ALA A 56 5.69 8.06 9.38
CA ALA A 56 4.80 7.17 10.13
C ALA A 56 5.24 6.98 11.59
N TYR A 57 6.53 6.76 11.84
CA TYR A 57 7.02 6.65 13.21
C TYR A 57 7.05 7.98 13.95
N THR A 58 7.15 9.10 13.26
CA THR A 58 7.02 10.42 13.88
C THR A 58 5.60 10.65 14.39
N LEU A 59 4.57 10.30 13.59
CA LEU A 59 3.17 10.30 14.01
C LEU A 59 2.92 9.36 15.19
N LYS A 60 3.38 8.11 15.07
CA LYS A 60 3.23 7.12 16.15
C LYS A 60 3.83 7.58 17.46
N MET A 61 4.91 8.34 17.41
CA MET A 61 5.65 8.81 18.59
C MET A 61 5.35 10.28 18.92
N SER A 62 4.28 10.86 18.38
CA SER A 62 3.93 12.27 18.50
C SER A 62 3.88 12.78 19.95
N LYS A 63 3.27 12.02 20.86
CA LYS A 63 3.22 12.35 22.29
C LYS A 63 4.59 12.51 22.92
N ARG A 64 5.57 11.69 22.54
CA ARG A 64 6.96 11.79 23.04
C ARG A 64 7.69 13.01 22.47
N ALA A 65 7.22 13.53 21.35
CA ALA A 65 7.73 14.73 20.72
C ALA A 65 6.99 16.00 21.17
N GLY A 66 6.05 15.88 22.11
CA GLY A 66 5.25 17.01 22.62
C GLY A 66 4.14 17.45 21.68
N HIS A 67 3.76 16.62 20.69
CA HIS A 67 2.64 16.88 19.81
C HIS A 67 1.48 15.93 20.15
N GLU A 68 0.41 16.47 20.66
CA GLU A 68 -0.80 15.74 21.01
C GLU A 68 -1.75 15.70 19.81
N ILE A 69 -2.14 14.50 19.38
CA ILE A 69 -3.13 14.28 18.32
C ILE A 69 -4.45 13.92 18.99
N GLU A 70 -5.51 14.62 18.66
CA GLU A 70 -6.85 14.33 19.18
C GLU A 70 -7.31 12.93 18.79
N GLY A 71 -7.89 12.20 19.75
CA GLY A 71 -8.34 10.81 19.52
C GLY A 71 -7.23 9.78 19.42
N PHE A 72 -5.98 10.14 19.67
CA PHE A 72 -4.84 9.22 19.54
C PHE A 72 -4.99 7.98 20.42
N PHE A 73 -4.83 6.82 19.81
CA PHE A 73 -4.60 5.54 20.47
C PHE A 73 -3.31 4.88 19.95
N ASP A 74 -2.68 4.02 20.76
CA ASP A 74 -1.47 3.32 20.33
C ASP A 74 -1.81 2.26 19.27
N TYR A 75 -1.05 2.23 18.18
CA TYR A 75 -1.25 1.34 17.05
C TYR A 75 0.06 0.76 16.51
N VAL A 76 -0.02 -0.37 15.85
CA VAL A 76 1.09 -0.93 15.05
C VAL A 76 1.09 -0.22 13.70
N VAL A 77 2.25 0.27 13.27
CA VAL A 77 2.38 0.85 11.91
C VAL A 77 1.93 -0.20 10.91
N PRO A 78 0.97 0.12 10.03
CA PRO A 78 0.43 -0.83 9.06
C PRO A 78 1.50 -1.37 8.10
N PRO A 79 1.21 -2.45 7.38
CA PRO A 79 2.09 -2.94 6.33
C PRO A 79 2.39 -1.85 5.29
N LEU A 80 3.52 -1.97 4.62
CA LEU A 80 3.78 -1.22 3.40
C LEU A 80 2.80 -1.68 2.33
N GLU A 81 2.25 -0.75 1.57
CA GLU A 81 1.35 -0.98 0.45
C GLU A 81 1.88 -0.23 -0.77
N GLY A 82 1.50 -0.67 -1.97
CA GLY A 82 1.88 -0.01 -3.21
C GLY A 82 0.74 -0.03 -4.22
N PHE A 83 0.48 1.12 -4.83
CA PHE A 83 -0.35 1.23 -6.02
C PHE A 83 0.55 1.28 -7.24
N TRP A 84 0.28 0.43 -8.24
CA TRP A 84 1.16 0.21 -9.39
C TRP A 84 0.44 0.49 -10.69
N GLN A 85 1.18 1.01 -11.66
CA GLN A 85 0.69 1.33 -12.98
C GLN A 85 1.81 1.20 -14.02
N MET A 86 1.44 0.82 -15.23
CA MET A 86 2.27 0.91 -16.42
C MET A 86 1.87 2.14 -17.26
N PRO A 87 2.79 2.76 -18.00
CA PRO A 87 2.48 3.96 -18.78
C PRO A 87 1.59 3.71 -20.01
N ASP A 88 1.54 2.49 -20.51
CA ASP A 88 0.98 2.11 -21.81
C ASP A 88 0.04 0.91 -21.77
N THR A 89 -0.25 0.37 -20.57
CA THR A 89 -1.14 -0.79 -20.39
C THR A 89 -1.79 -0.75 -19.00
N GLU A 90 -2.99 -1.32 -18.88
CA GLU A 90 -3.71 -1.46 -17.62
C GLU A 90 -3.16 -2.63 -16.76
N THR A 91 -2.38 -3.53 -17.37
CA THR A 91 -1.81 -4.69 -16.68
C THR A 91 -0.34 -4.45 -16.33
N ILE A 92 0.09 -4.98 -15.18
CA ILE A 92 1.49 -4.92 -14.76
C ILE A 92 2.32 -5.92 -15.57
N ASP A 93 3.35 -5.44 -16.25
CA ASP A 93 4.34 -6.26 -16.96
C ASP A 93 5.63 -6.34 -16.13
N TYR A 94 5.79 -7.45 -15.42
CA TYR A 94 6.94 -7.68 -14.53
C TYR A 94 8.28 -7.83 -15.27
N GLY A 95 8.26 -7.96 -16.60
CA GLY A 95 9.45 -7.91 -17.45
C GLY A 95 9.98 -6.50 -17.71
N ARG A 96 9.15 -5.47 -17.44
CA ARG A 96 9.45 -4.06 -17.73
C ARG A 96 9.49 -3.20 -16.46
N LYS A 97 10.16 -3.67 -15.39
CA LYS A 97 10.17 -3.02 -14.06
C LYS A 97 10.69 -1.58 -14.08
N SER A 98 11.56 -1.22 -15.04
CA SER A 98 12.04 0.16 -15.24
C SER A 98 10.93 1.14 -15.61
N ASP A 99 9.82 0.65 -16.18
CA ASP A 99 8.70 1.47 -16.63
C ASP A 99 7.62 1.64 -15.56
N PHE A 100 7.74 0.93 -14.44
CA PHE A 100 6.78 1.03 -13.35
C PHE A 100 6.60 2.45 -12.87
N ARG A 101 5.33 2.85 -12.70
CA ARG A 101 4.92 4.00 -11.93
C ARG A 101 4.28 3.48 -10.65
N TRP A 102 4.66 4.05 -9.54
CA TRP A 102 4.20 3.56 -8.24
C TRP A 102 3.87 4.70 -7.28
N ILE A 103 2.94 4.41 -6.38
CA ILE A 103 2.64 5.19 -5.20
C ILE A 103 2.85 4.26 -4.02
N SER A 104 3.97 4.37 -3.34
CA SER A 104 4.20 3.64 -2.09
C SER A 104 3.47 4.31 -0.96
N VAL A 105 2.78 3.54 -0.13
CA VAL A 105 1.93 4.11 0.90
C VAL A 105 2.02 3.34 2.24
N LEU A 106 1.71 4.06 3.31
CA LEU A 106 1.40 3.50 4.63
C LEU A 106 0.05 4.06 5.09
N ARG A 107 -0.90 3.19 5.42
CA ARG A 107 -2.20 3.61 5.90
C ARG A 107 -2.08 4.41 7.18
N LEU A 108 -2.86 5.48 7.29
CA LEU A 108 -2.98 6.30 8.50
C LEU A 108 -4.19 5.87 9.33
N PRO A 109 -4.09 5.91 10.67
CA PRO A 109 -5.27 5.89 11.51
C PRO A 109 -6.20 7.07 11.21
N ASP A 110 -7.51 6.88 11.37
CA ASP A 110 -8.52 7.87 11.01
C ASP A 110 -8.45 9.16 11.86
N PHE A 111 -7.82 9.10 13.04
CA PHE A 111 -7.60 10.28 13.88
C PHE A 111 -6.51 11.22 13.36
N VAL A 112 -5.66 10.79 12.41
CA VAL A 112 -4.59 11.64 11.89
C VAL A 112 -5.15 12.63 10.89
N THR A 113 -5.05 13.90 11.22
CA THR A 113 -5.46 15.00 10.33
C THR A 113 -4.34 15.39 9.35
N LYS A 114 -4.68 16.18 8.33
CA LYS A 114 -3.69 16.77 7.44
C LYS A 114 -2.69 17.66 8.20
N ALA A 115 -3.13 18.38 9.22
CA ALA A 115 -2.26 19.23 10.06
C ALA A 115 -1.25 18.39 10.85
N ASP A 116 -1.68 17.25 11.43
CA ASP A 116 -0.79 16.32 12.12
C ASP A 116 0.24 15.72 11.19
N PHE A 117 -0.21 15.38 9.97
CA PHE A 117 0.69 14.88 8.92
C PHE A 117 1.76 15.93 8.55
N ASP A 118 1.36 17.20 8.31
CA ASP A 118 2.29 18.27 7.94
C ASP A 118 3.33 18.50 9.04
N TRP A 119 2.87 18.55 10.31
CA TRP A 119 3.77 18.58 11.46
C TRP A 119 4.76 17.39 11.44
N ALA A 120 4.27 16.18 11.17
CA ALA A 120 5.11 14.99 11.19
C ALA A 120 6.17 14.99 10.08
N VAL A 121 5.84 15.51 8.90
CA VAL A 121 6.79 15.67 7.79
C VAL A 121 7.94 16.60 8.19
N GLU A 122 7.63 17.76 8.75
CA GLU A 122 8.65 18.72 9.22
C GLU A 122 9.50 18.14 10.36
N ALA A 123 8.86 17.52 11.35
CA ALA A 123 9.55 16.92 12.48
C ALA A 123 10.45 15.74 12.08
N ALA A 124 9.98 14.90 11.15
CA ALA A 124 10.77 13.79 10.60
C ALA A 124 11.99 14.30 9.84
N ALA A 125 11.81 15.30 8.97
CA ALA A 125 12.89 15.90 8.19
C ALA A 125 14.00 16.45 9.08
N LYS A 126 13.63 17.22 10.11
CA LYS A 126 14.59 17.76 11.10
C LYS A 126 15.32 16.67 11.86
N LYS A 127 14.59 15.70 12.41
CA LYS A 127 15.14 14.64 13.28
C LYS A 127 16.04 13.68 12.52
N LYS A 128 15.70 13.32 11.31
CA LYS A 128 16.40 12.31 10.51
C LYS A 128 17.41 12.89 9.53
N LYS A 129 17.41 14.23 9.35
CA LYS A 129 18.19 14.91 8.30
C LYS A 129 17.88 14.31 6.92
N LEU A 130 16.61 14.02 6.69
CA LEU A 130 16.07 13.39 5.48
C LEU A 130 15.14 14.36 4.78
N ASP A 131 15.26 14.47 3.47
CA ASP A 131 14.28 15.22 2.68
C ASP A 131 12.96 14.42 2.64
N CYS A 132 11.94 14.93 3.32
CA CYS A 132 10.60 14.37 3.36
C CYS A 132 9.60 15.14 2.47
N SER A 133 10.07 16.07 1.63
CA SER A 133 9.20 16.92 0.79
C SER A 133 8.33 16.15 -0.22
N ALA A 134 8.76 14.94 -0.58
CA ALA A 134 8.00 14.06 -1.47
C ALA A 134 6.82 13.35 -0.78
N ALA A 135 6.71 13.46 0.56
CA ALA A 135 5.58 12.85 1.28
C ALA A 135 4.30 13.64 1.06
N GLU A 136 3.21 12.96 0.76
CA GLU A 136 1.88 13.53 0.58
C GLU A 136 0.84 12.84 1.47
N PHE A 137 -0.17 13.60 1.91
CA PHE A 137 -1.37 13.06 2.55
C PHE A 137 -2.36 12.67 1.46
N LEU A 138 -2.47 11.37 1.20
CA LEU A 138 -3.28 10.83 0.12
C LEU A 138 -4.55 10.19 0.70
N THR A 139 -5.70 10.55 0.14
CA THR A 139 -6.96 9.86 0.40
C THR A 139 -7.33 9.00 -0.80
N VAL A 140 -7.58 7.71 -0.56
CA VAL A 140 -7.99 6.75 -1.60
C VAL A 140 -9.36 6.19 -1.25
N ASP A 141 -10.24 6.13 -2.24
CA ASP A 141 -11.53 5.44 -2.20
C ASP A 141 -11.50 4.33 -3.24
N GLU A 142 -11.13 3.11 -2.82
CA GLU A 142 -11.04 1.98 -3.73
C GLU A 142 -12.42 1.42 -4.10
N GLY A 143 -13.39 1.50 -3.17
CA GLY A 143 -14.76 1.02 -3.40
C GLY A 143 -14.81 -0.49 -3.68
N LEU A 144 -15.54 -0.88 -4.72
CA LEU A 144 -15.72 -2.28 -5.10
C LEU A 144 -14.46 -2.85 -5.75
N CYS A 145 -13.94 -3.95 -5.17
CA CYS A 145 -12.70 -4.59 -5.58
C CYS A 145 -12.83 -6.11 -5.58
N VAL A 146 -11.96 -6.78 -6.33
CA VAL A 146 -11.59 -8.18 -6.13
C VAL A 146 -10.24 -8.26 -5.46
N GLN A 147 -10.04 -9.23 -4.58
CA GLN A 147 -8.76 -9.45 -3.91
C GLN A 147 -8.43 -10.93 -3.73
N ILE A 148 -7.14 -11.21 -3.55
CA ILE A 148 -6.62 -12.54 -3.27
C ILE A 148 -5.37 -12.46 -2.39
N MET A 149 -5.14 -13.48 -1.53
CA MET A 149 -3.83 -13.69 -0.92
C MET A 149 -2.93 -14.41 -1.91
N HIS A 150 -1.91 -13.73 -2.40
CA HIS A 150 -0.79 -14.33 -3.13
C HIS A 150 0.23 -14.88 -2.12
N VAL A 151 0.73 -16.08 -2.37
CA VAL A 151 1.83 -16.71 -1.62
C VAL A 151 2.88 -17.14 -2.62
N GLY A 152 4.01 -16.46 -2.64
CA GLY A 152 5.06 -16.69 -3.63
C GLY A 152 5.97 -15.48 -3.83
N SER A 153 6.78 -15.55 -4.88
CA SER A 153 7.57 -14.39 -5.32
C SER A 153 6.68 -13.35 -6.01
N PHE A 154 7.13 -12.12 -6.08
CA PHE A 154 6.40 -11.09 -6.83
C PHE A 154 6.31 -11.41 -8.34
N ASP A 155 7.30 -12.14 -8.89
CA ASP A 155 7.30 -12.53 -10.31
C ASP A 155 6.25 -13.63 -10.61
N ASP A 156 5.69 -14.29 -9.57
CA ASP A 156 4.62 -15.30 -9.70
C ASP A 156 3.21 -14.69 -9.55
N GLU A 157 3.09 -13.40 -9.23
CA GLU A 157 1.80 -12.71 -9.08
C GLU A 157 0.87 -12.78 -10.29
N PRO A 158 1.38 -12.82 -11.56
CA PRO A 158 0.53 -13.01 -12.74
C PRO A 158 -0.41 -14.22 -12.65
N GLU A 159 -0.01 -15.31 -11.98
CA GLU A 159 -0.88 -16.48 -11.79
C GLU A 159 -2.08 -16.14 -10.87
N SER A 160 -1.85 -15.35 -9.81
CA SER A 160 -2.90 -14.91 -8.92
C SER A 160 -3.85 -13.91 -9.59
N VAL A 161 -3.31 -13.00 -10.42
CA VAL A 161 -4.09 -12.07 -11.24
C VAL A 161 -4.98 -12.84 -12.23
N ALA A 162 -4.43 -13.81 -12.94
CA ALA A 162 -5.20 -14.64 -13.87
C ALA A 162 -6.37 -15.39 -13.19
N ARG A 163 -6.18 -15.81 -11.93
CA ARG A 163 -7.24 -16.43 -11.11
C ARG A 163 -8.32 -15.40 -10.73
N MET A 164 -7.94 -14.16 -10.41
CA MET A 164 -8.92 -13.08 -10.17
C MET A 164 -9.73 -12.80 -11.45
N ASP A 165 -9.09 -12.70 -12.60
CA ASP A 165 -9.75 -12.43 -13.89
C ASP A 165 -10.73 -13.55 -14.28
N ALA A 166 -10.36 -14.81 -14.05
CA ALA A 166 -11.26 -15.95 -14.29
C ALA A 166 -12.50 -15.84 -13.38
N PHE A 167 -12.28 -15.60 -12.09
CA PHE A 167 -13.36 -15.42 -11.10
C PHE A 167 -14.30 -14.26 -11.47
N LEU A 168 -13.77 -13.14 -11.94
CA LEU A 168 -14.59 -11.99 -12.36
C LEU A 168 -15.51 -12.35 -13.52
N ARG A 169 -14.98 -12.99 -14.57
CA ARG A 169 -15.76 -13.44 -15.74
C ARG A 169 -16.90 -14.37 -15.34
N GLU A 170 -16.64 -15.32 -14.43
CA GLU A 170 -17.65 -16.25 -13.93
C GLU A 170 -18.76 -15.58 -13.10
N ASN A 171 -18.48 -14.43 -12.52
CA ASN A 171 -19.41 -13.73 -11.62
C ASN A 171 -20.03 -12.45 -12.22
N GLY A 172 -19.80 -12.16 -13.51
CA GLY A 172 -20.37 -11.01 -14.22
C GLY A 172 -19.76 -9.67 -13.83
N TYR A 173 -18.46 -9.68 -13.57
CA TYR A 173 -17.66 -8.49 -13.30
C TYR A 173 -16.47 -8.41 -14.27
N GLU A 174 -15.92 -7.21 -14.38
CA GLU A 174 -14.68 -6.94 -15.10
C GLU A 174 -13.77 -6.01 -14.30
N ASN A 175 -12.48 -6.01 -14.60
CA ASN A 175 -11.53 -5.07 -14.02
C ASN A 175 -11.91 -3.63 -14.40
N ASP A 176 -11.68 -2.70 -13.48
CA ASP A 176 -11.88 -1.26 -13.68
C ASP A 176 -10.57 -0.50 -13.41
N LEU A 177 -9.46 -1.11 -13.81
CA LEU A 177 -8.12 -0.50 -13.74
C LEU A 177 -8.04 0.67 -14.70
N ASN A 178 -7.52 1.80 -14.23
CA ASN A 178 -7.35 3.03 -15.01
C ASN A 178 -6.34 3.97 -14.31
N ASP A 179 -6.18 5.20 -14.79
CA ASP A 179 -5.23 6.17 -14.22
C ASP A 179 -5.52 6.61 -12.78
N VAL A 180 -6.71 6.30 -12.26
CA VAL A 180 -7.15 6.66 -10.89
C VAL A 180 -7.29 5.43 -10.00
N ARG A 181 -7.77 4.32 -10.56
CA ARG A 181 -8.01 3.06 -9.88
C ARG A 181 -6.95 2.05 -10.29
N LEU A 182 -5.95 1.87 -9.43
CA LEU A 182 -4.71 1.18 -9.76
C LEU A 182 -4.67 -0.25 -9.24
N HIS A 183 -3.74 -1.05 -9.76
CA HIS A 183 -3.33 -2.31 -9.15
C HIS A 183 -2.74 -2.04 -7.77
N HIS A 184 -3.26 -2.71 -6.74
CA HIS A 184 -2.88 -2.49 -5.35
C HIS A 184 -2.28 -3.75 -4.73
N GLU A 185 -1.11 -3.60 -4.12
CA GLU A 185 -0.41 -4.66 -3.39
C GLU A 185 -0.22 -4.26 -1.92
N ILE A 186 -0.46 -5.21 -1.00
CA ILE A 186 -0.24 -5.03 0.44
C ILE A 186 0.79 -6.07 0.90
N TYR A 187 1.96 -5.63 1.35
CA TYR A 187 3.10 -6.50 1.66
C TYR A 187 3.06 -6.97 3.11
N LEU A 188 2.61 -8.21 3.34
CA LEU A 188 2.49 -8.79 4.67
C LEU A 188 3.79 -9.43 5.17
N SER A 189 4.72 -9.68 4.27
CA SER A 189 6.03 -10.28 4.55
C SER A 189 7.16 -9.30 4.26
N ASP A 190 8.14 -9.23 5.16
CA ASP A 190 9.39 -8.51 4.89
C ASP A 190 10.25 -9.36 3.94
N PRO A 191 10.51 -8.91 2.69
CA PRO A 191 11.25 -9.68 1.69
C PRO A 191 12.72 -9.94 2.08
N ARG A 192 13.26 -9.20 3.07
CA ARG A 192 14.61 -9.40 3.61
C ARG A 192 14.68 -10.55 4.62
N ARG A 193 13.53 -11.00 5.15
CA ARG A 193 13.43 -11.99 6.23
C ARG A 193 12.70 -13.26 5.83
N VAL A 194 11.86 -13.19 4.81
CA VAL A 194 10.99 -14.28 4.38
C VAL A 194 11.41 -14.72 2.99
N ALA A 195 11.71 -16.03 2.83
CA ALA A 195 12.05 -16.62 1.56
C ALA A 195 10.93 -16.40 0.53
N ALA A 196 11.30 -16.25 -0.75
CA ALA A 196 10.39 -15.79 -1.80
C ALA A 196 9.10 -16.61 -1.87
N GLU A 197 9.22 -17.95 -1.84
CA GLU A 197 8.10 -18.89 -1.93
C GLU A 197 7.12 -18.87 -0.74
N LYS A 198 7.49 -18.16 0.34
CA LYS A 198 6.65 -18.01 1.55
C LYS A 198 6.15 -16.58 1.79
N ARG A 199 6.51 -15.66 0.90
CA ARG A 199 6.03 -14.27 1.00
C ARG A 199 4.53 -14.22 0.80
N LYS A 200 3.89 -13.29 1.49
CA LYS A 200 2.44 -13.06 1.42
C LYS A 200 2.20 -11.62 1.00
N THR A 201 1.45 -11.47 -0.09
CA THR A 201 1.00 -10.20 -0.63
C THR A 201 -0.51 -10.28 -0.85
N VAL A 202 -1.26 -9.29 -0.41
CA VAL A 202 -2.64 -9.11 -0.88
C VAL A 202 -2.57 -8.40 -2.22
N ILE A 203 -3.12 -9.01 -3.26
CA ILE A 203 -3.31 -8.35 -4.56
C ILE A 203 -4.78 -7.93 -4.64
N ARG A 204 -5.03 -6.69 -5.03
CA ARG A 204 -6.37 -6.12 -5.13
C ARG A 204 -6.53 -5.31 -6.40
N HIS A 205 -7.63 -5.54 -7.11
CA HIS A 205 -8.01 -4.78 -8.28
C HIS A 205 -9.39 -4.15 -8.10
N PRO A 206 -9.58 -2.89 -8.51
CA PRO A 206 -10.90 -2.29 -8.63
C PRO A 206 -11.69 -2.99 -9.73
N ILE A 207 -12.99 -3.14 -9.51
CA ILE A 207 -13.89 -3.82 -10.44
C ILE A 207 -15.19 -3.06 -10.65
N LYS A 208 -15.89 -3.40 -11.74
CA LYS A 208 -17.26 -2.97 -12.03
C LYS A 208 -18.05 -4.13 -12.60
N LYS A 209 -19.38 -3.98 -12.67
CA LYS A 209 -20.22 -4.95 -13.38
C LYS A 209 -19.92 -4.91 -14.87
N ALA A 210 -19.84 -6.10 -15.47
CA ALA A 210 -19.70 -6.27 -16.92
C ALA A 210 -20.96 -5.84 -17.68
#